data_c510621dd674591f8fc9ab7f732b9aee
#
_entry.id   c510621dd674591f8fc9ab7f732b9aee
#
_cell.length_a   1.000
_cell.length_b   1.000
_cell.length_c   1.000
_cell.angle_alpha   90.00
_cell.angle_beta   90.00
_cell.angle_gamma   90.00
#
_symmetry.space_group_name_H-M   'P 1'
#
loop_
_entity.id
_entity.type
_entity.pdbx_description
1 polymer ?
#
loop_
_entity_poly.entity_id
_entity_poly.type
_entity_poly.pdbx_seq_one_letter_code
_entity_poly.pdbx_strand_id
1 'polypeptide(L)'
;MTIDAQKYDKIARTVFAPVFPLIADQIIAYTGVTQGTCLDIGCGGGYLGAALADKTDLFVRFFDASPDMLEITRRTIAENELTERADTLQGNVTAIPLPDASVDLAVSRGSIFFWEDLPRALTDIHRVLTPDGWAYIGGGFGSKAITESIVSEMKKRNQGSDEFRDRVRRNLGPESRERFETALKTAGLDRASILHDEEIGLWIIIRK
;
A
#
# COMPACT_ATOMS: atom_id res chain seq x y z
N MET A 1 16.28 -0.29 9.17
CA MET A 1 16.06 -1.71 9.51
C MET A 1 15.85 -2.45 8.19
N THR A 2 16.75 -3.34 7.81
CA THR A 2 16.63 -4.09 6.56
C THR A 2 15.60 -5.22 6.78
N ILE A 3 14.52 -5.18 6.02
CA ILE A 3 13.48 -6.24 6.07
C ILE A 3 14.05 -7.45 5.31
N ASP A 4 14.01 -8.62 5.92
CA ASP A 4 14.30 -9.88 5.24
C ASP A 4 13.17 -10.16 4.22
N ALA A 5 13.47 -9.97 2.94
CA ALA A 5 12.51 -10.04 1.86
C ALA A 5 11.88 -11.45 1.73
N GLN A 6 12.66 -12.51 1.92
CA GLN A 6 12.16 -13.89 1.84
C GLN A 6 11.23 -14.25 3.00
N LYS A 7 11.57 -13.79 4.21
CA LYS A 7 10.73 -13.98 5.39
C LYS A 7 9.42 -13.20 5.26
N TYR A 8 9.50 -11.96 4.75
CA TYR A 8 8.30 -11.15 4.48
C TYR A 8 7.42 -11.83 3.43
N ASP A 9 7.97 -12.25 2.31
CA ASP A 9 7.27 -12.94 1.23
C ASP A 9 6.49 -14.15 1.72
N LYS A 10 7.15 -15.02 2.51
CA LYS A 10 6.51 -16.19 3.11
C LYS A 10 5.29 -15.82 3.95
N ILE A 11 5.38 -14.75 4.76
CA ILE A 11 4.28 -14.28 5.59
C ILE A 11 3.16 -13.69 4.70
N ALA A 12 3.52 -12.88 3.72
CA ALA A 12 2.56 -12.26 2.81
C ALA A 12 1.73 -13.32 2.06
N ARG A 13 2.38 -14.33 1.50
CA ARG A 13 1.71 -15.42 0.77
C ARG A 13 0.87 -16.35 1.65
N THR A 14 1.24 -16.55 2.92
CA THR A 14 0.59 -17.57 3.76
C THR A 14 -0.35 -16.99 4.81
N VAL A 15 -0.10 -15.78 5.29
CA VAL A 15 -0.89 -15.15 6.36
C VAL A 15 -1.71 -13.99 5.84
N PHE A 16 -1.10 -13.13 4.99
CA PHE A 16 -1.76 -11.91 4.50
C PHE A 16 -2.51 -12.12 3.18
N ALA A 17 -2.41 -13.29 2.54
CA ALA A 17 -3.05 -13.55 1.26
C ALA A 17 -4.53 -13.15 1.18
N PRO A 18 -5.40 -13.39 2.19
CA PRO A 18 -6.81 -13.00 2.13
C PRO A 18 -7.06 -11.48 2.14
N VAL A 19 -6.06 -10.70 2.55
CA VAL A 19 -6.17 -9.24 2.72
C VAL A 19 -6.17 -8.52 1.38
N PHE A 20 -5.32 -8.95 0.46
CA PHE A 20 -5.05 -8.21 -0.78
C PHE A 20 -6.28 -8.09 -1.69
N PRO A 21 -7.01 -9.17 -2.02
CA PRO A 21 -8.22 -9.05 -2.84
C PRO A 21 -9.31 -8.22 -2.16
N LEU A 22 -9.44 -8.29 -0.83
CA LEU A 22 -10.44 -7.51 -0.10
C LEU A 22 -10.12 -6.01 -0.12
N ILE A 23 -8.84 -5.64 0.09
CA ILE A 23 -8.43 -4.23 0.00
C ILE A 23 -8.53 -3.74 -1.45
N ALA A 24 -8.22 -4.56 -2.45
CA ALA A 24 -8.42 -4.20 -3.85
C ALA A 24 -9.90 -3.86 -4.13
N ASP A 25 -10.85 -4.69 -3.64
CA ASP A 25 -12.28 -4.41 -3.74
C ASP A 25 -12.67 -3.09 -3.05
N GLN A 26 -12.13 -2.81 -1.86
CA GLN A 26 -12.38 -1.55 -1.15
C GLN A 26 -11.85 -0.34 -1.93
N ILE A 27 -10.65 -0.43 -2.50
CA ILE A 27 -10.06 0.64 -3.32
C ILE A 27 -10.92 0.89 -4.55
N ILE A 28 -11.30 -0.15 -5.28
CA ILE A 28 -12.15 -0.04 -6.48
C ILE A 28 -13.51 0.56 -6.13
N ALA A 29 -14.15 0.06 -5.07
CA ALA A 29 -15.45 0.57 -4.62
C ALA A 29 -15.40 2.03 -4.21
N TYR A 30 -14.28 2.48 -3.61
CA TYR A 30 -14.14 3.86 -3.14
C TYR A 30 -13.77 4.84 -4.26
N THR A 31 -12.84 4.45 -5.14
CA THR A 31 -12.26 5.34 -6.16
C THR A 31 -12.96 5.28 -7.50
N GLY A 32 -13.56 4.14 -7.82
CA GLY A 32 -14.13 3.85 -9.14
C GLY A 32 -13.09 3.66 -10.25
N VAL A 33 -11.78 3.71 -9.94
CA VAL A 33 -10.72 3.61 -10.94
C VAL A 33 -10.48 2.15 -11.33
N THR A 34 -10.76 1.81 -12.59
CA THR A 34 -10.63 0.46 -13.12
C THR A 34 -9.77 0.37 -14.39
N GLN A 35 -9.26 1.50 -14.88
CA GLN A 35 -8.40 1.57 -16.07
C GLN A 35 -7.37 2.71 -15.93
N GLY A 36 -6.34 2.71 -16.76
CA GLY A 36 -5.24 3.66 -16.70
C GLY A 36 -4.03 3.08 -15.97
N THR A 37 -3.21 3.94 -15.37
CA THR A 37 -1.96 3.56 -14.69
C THR A 37 -2.15 3.54 -13.17
N CYS A 38 -1.88 2.38 -12.55
CA CYS A 38 -1.78 2.24 -11.10
C CYS A 38 -0.31 2.22 -10.66
N LEU A 39 0.04 2.96 -9.60
CA LEU A 39 1.33 2.91 -8.93
C LEU A 39 1.18 2.25 -7.55
N ASP A 40 1.70 1.02 -7.38
CA ASP A 40 1.74 0.32 -6.09
C ASP A 40 3.03 0.69 -5.34
N ILE A 41 2.93 1.59 -4.35
CA ILE A 41 4.05 2.25 -3.66
C ILE A 41 4.49 1.45 -2.43
N GLY A 42 5.77 1.06 -2.41
CA GLY A 42 6.28 0.14 -1.41
C GLY A 42 5.61 -1.22 -1.56
N CYS A 43 5.56 -1.70 -2.81
CA CYS A 43 4.77 -2.86 -3.22
C CYS A 43 5.20 -4.18 -2.54
N GLY A 44 6.43 -4.23 -1.99
CA GLY A 44 6.98 -5.45 -1.41
C GLY A 44 6.99 -6.59 -2.43
N GLY A 45 6.22 -7.65 -2.18
CA GLY A 45 6.06 -8.76 -3.13
C GLY A 45 5.03 -8.54 -4.25
N GLY A 46 4.40 -7.35 -4.34
CA GLY A 46 3.47 -6.98 -5.41
C GLY A 46 2.04 -7.52 -5.27
N TYR A 47 1.65 -7.95 -4.10
CA TYR A 47 0.37 -8.66 -3.92
C TYR A 47 -0.87 -7.78 -4.04
N LEU A 48 -0.79 -6.49 -3.59
CA LEU A 48 -1.92 -5.57 -3.72
C LEU A 48 -2.11 -5.16 -5.18
N GLY A 49 -1.02 -4.77 -5.86
CA GLY A 49 -1.07 -4.43 -7.27
C GLY A 49 -1.54 -5.59 -8.15
N ALA A 50 -1.10 -6.82 -7.86
CA ALA A 50 -1.57 -8.02 -8.57
C ALA A 50 -3.08 -8.25 -8.35
N ALA A 51 -3.58 -8.09 -7.11
CA ALA A 51 -5.01 -8.21 -6.82
C ALA A 51 -5.85 -7.12 -7.50
N LEU A 52 -5.31 -5.91 -7.69
CA LEU A 52 -5.97 -4.85 -8.48
C LEU A 52 -5.97 -5.20 -9.96
N ALA A 53 -4.85 -5.66 -10.52
CA ALA A 53 -4.75 -6.04 -11.92
C ALA A 53 -5.68 -7.21 -12.30
N ASP A 54 -5.89 -8.16 -11.38
CA ASP A 54 -6.83 -9.30 -11.58
C ASP A 54 -8.29 -8.84 -11.73
N LYS A 55 -8.65 -7.70 -11.12
CA LYS A 55 -10.03 -7.17 -11.05
C LYS A 55 -10.29 -6.00 -11.99
N THR A 56 -9.29 -5.53 -12.71
CA THR A 56 -9.34 -4.27 -13.49
C THR A 56 -8.50 -4.36 -14.76
N ASP A 57 -8.63 -3.36 -15.63
CA ASP A 57 -7.79 -3.16 -16.82
C ASP A 57 -6.61 -2.20 -16.54
N LEU A 58 -6.22 -2.02 -15.28
CA LEU A 58 -5.10 -1.16 -14.90
C LEU A 58 -3.76 -1.71 -15.41
N PHE A 59 -2.90 -0.83 -15.90
CA PHE A 59 -1.46 -1.08 -16.01
C PHE A 59 -0.82 -0.81 -14.66
N VAL A 60 -0.18 -1.81 -14.03
CA VAL A 60 0.35 -1.68 -12.66
C VAL A 60 1.86 -1.48 -12.67
N ARG A 61 2.32 -0.34 -12.14
CA ARG A 61 3.73 -0.07 -11.83
C ARG A 61 4.02 -0.41 -10.38
N PHE A 62 4.79 -1.45 -10.19
CA PHE A 62 5.22 -1.88 -8.87
C PHE A 62 6.48 -1.12 -8.45
N PHE A 63 6.34 -0.25 -7.46
CA PHE A 63 7.39 0.65 -7.02
C PHE A 63 7.88 0.31 -5.61
N ASP A 64 9.17 0.05 -5.46
CA ASP A 64 9.80 -0.22 -4.17
C ASP A 64 11.25 0.29 -4.14
N ALA A 65 11.75 0.62 -2.95
CA ALA A 65 13.14 1.00 -2.75
C ALA A 65 14.08 -0.22 -2.71
N SER A 66 13.56 -1.40 -2.35
CA SER A 66 14.32 -2.64 -2.20
C SER A 66 14.40 -3.42 -3.50
N PRO A 67 15.61 -3.63 -4.07
CA PRO A 67 15.78 -4.49 -5.23
C PRO A 67 15.37 -5.95 -4.96
N ASP A 68 15.55 -6.43 -3.72
CA ASP A 68 15.17 -7.79 -3.33
C ASP A 68 13.64 -7.97 -3.35
N MET A 69 12.88 -6.94 -2.93
CA MET A 69 11.43 -6.94 -3.03
C MET A 69 10.98 -6.93 -4.50
N LEU A 70 11.60 -6.12 -5.34
CA LEU A 70 11.29 -6.07 -6.77
C LEU A 70 11.60 -7.39 -7.49
N GLU A 71 12.60 -8.16 -7.04
CA GLU A 71 12.84 -9.49 -7.57
C GLU A 71 11.69 -10.46 -7.23
N ILE A 72 11.13 -10.37 -6.03
CA ILE A 72 9.93 -11.13 -5.65
C ILE A 72 8.73 -10.65 -6.47
N THR A 73 8.58 -9.34 -6.65
CA THR A 73 7.50 -8.75 -7.45
C THR A 73 7.52 -9.24 -8.90
N ARG A 74 8.70 -9.36 -9.54
CA ARG A 74 8.80 -9.91 -10.90
C ARG A 74 8.29 -11.34 -10.99
N ARG A 75 8.51 -12.16 -9.96
CA ARG A 75 7.93 -13.51 -9.88
C ARG A 75 6.41 -13.44 -9.73
N THR A 76 5.89 -12.56 -8.89
CA THR A 76 4.45 -12.34 -8.73
C THR A 76 3.80 -11.89 -10.05
N ILE A 77 4.44 -10.99 -10.81
CA ILE A 77 4.00 -10.57 -12.14
C ILE A 77 3.91 -11.79 -13.09
N ALA A 78 4.94 -12.61 -13.13
CA ALA A 78 4.97 -13.80 -14.00
C ALA A 78 3.94 -14.86 -13.57
N GLU A 79 3.82 -15.14 -12.26
CA GLU A 79 2.87 -16.10 -11.70
C GLU A 79 1.40 -15.71 -11.95
N ASN A 80 1.11 -14.42 -12.10
CA ASN A 80 -0.24 -13.90 -12.37
C ASN A 80 -0.45 -13.48 -13.84
N GLU A 81 0.47 -13.84 -14.75
CA GLU A 81 0.38 -13.56 -16.19
C GLU A 81 0.23 -12.06 -16.52
N LEU A 82 0.87 -11.19 -15.71
CA LEU A 82 0.75 -9.73 -15.84
C LEU A 82 1.86 -9.07 -16.67
N THR A 83 2.72 -9.84 -17.37
CA THR A 83 3.89 -9.33 -18.09
C THR A 83 3.60 -8.22 -19.10
N GLU A 84 2.42 -8.26 -19.73
CA GLU A 84 1.99 -7.25 -20.71
C GLU A 84 1.32 -6.02 -20.06
N ARG A 85 0.96 -6.11 -18.77
CA ARG A 85 0.21 -5.08 -18.03
C ARG A 85 0.86 -4.63 -16.73
N ALA A 86 2.16 -4.94 -16.57
CA ALA A 86 2.88 -4.53 -15.37
C ALA A 86 4.37 -4.35 -15.62
N ASP A 87 4.97 -3.43 -14.86
CA ASP A 87 6.42 -3.27 -14.77
C ASP A 87 6.88 -3.06 -13.32
N THR A 88 8.20 -3.08 -13.09
CA THR A 88 8.80 -2.77 -11.81
C THR A 88 9.65 -1.51 -11.90
N LEU A 89 9.54 -0.63 -10.91
CA LEU A 89 10.27 0.63 -10.83
C LEU A 89 10.97 0.73 -9.48
N GLN A 90 12.28 0.94 -9.46
CA GLN A 90 13.03 1.13 -8.22
C GLN A 90 13.17 2.62 -7.90
N GLY A 91 12.97 2.98 -6.63
CA GLY A 91 13.19 4.36 -6.20
C GLY A 91 12.73 4.65 -4.77
N ASN A 92 12.83 5.93 -4.40
CA ASN A 92 12.36 6.43 -3.12
C ASN A 92 11.06 7.21 -3.32
N VAL A 93 10.09 7.02 -2.43
CA VAL A 93 8.78 7.66 -2.49
C VAL A 93 8.84 9.20 -2.39
N THR A 94 9.94 9.75 -1.88
CA THR A 94 10.17 11.21 -1.82
C THR A 94 10.69 11.80 -3.13
N ALA A 95 10.94 10.96 -4.16
CA ALA A 95 11.39 11.36 -5.49
C ALA A 95 11.01 10.25 -6.49
N ILE A 96 9.73 10.11 -6.77
CA ILE A 96 9.19 9.09 -7.68
C ILE A 96 9.65 9.41 -9.12
N PRO A 97 10.36 8.48 -9.80
CA PRO A 97 10.94 8.75 -11.12
C PRO A 97 9.89 8.58 -12.24
N LEU A 98 8.77 9.26 -12.08
CA LEU A 98 7.67 9.34 -13.05
C LEU A 98 7.37 10.80 -13.40
N PRO A 99 6.87 11.05 -14.61
CA PRO A 99 6.40 12.39 -14.99
C PRO A 99 5.24 12.87 -14.10
N ASP A 100 5.06 14.17 -14.05
CA ASP A 100 3.87 14.80 -13.48
C ASP A 100 2.63 14.31 -14.21
N ALA A 101 1.52 14.15 -13.48
CA ALA A 101 0.22 13.80 -14.06
C ALA A 101 0.25 12.52 -14.95
N SER A 102 0.88 11.44 -14.48
CA SER A 102 1.06 10.18 -15.21
C SER A 102 0.47 8.94 -14.52
N VAL A 103 -0.16 9.12 -13.35
CA VAL A 103 -0.72 8.04 -12.53
C VAL A 103 -2.18 8.32 -12.23
N ASP A 104 -3.08 7.40 -12.56
CA ASP A 104 -4.52 7.53 -12.30
C ASP A 104 -4.90 7.03 -10.91
N LEU A 105 -4.16 6.03 -10.41
CA LEU A 105 -4.36 5.46 -9.08
C LEU A 105 -3.01 5.19 -8.40
N ALA A 106 -2.74 5.83 -7.28
CA ALA A 106 -1.61 5.50 -6.42
C ALA A 106 -2.10 4.73 -5.19
N VAL A 107 -1.52 3.57 -4.91
CA VAL A 107 -1.88 2.75 -3.75
C VAL A 107 -0.66 2.42 -2.92
N SER A 108 -0.87 2.25 -1.61
CA SER A 108 0.17 1.72 -0.72
C SER A 108 -0.47 1.09 0.51
N ARG A 109 -0.07 -0.13 0.83
CA ARG A 109 -0.51 -0.81 2.04
C ARG A 109 0.65 -1.16 2.96
N GLY A 110 0.73 -0.45 4.09
CA GLY A 110 1.67 -0.77 5.17
C GLY A 110 3.07 -0.18 5.00
N SER A 111 3.46 0.32 3.83
CA SER A 111 4.78 0.92 3.62
C SER A 111 4.90 2.34 4.20
N ILE A 112 3.80 3.10 4.27
CA ILE A 112 3.75 4.48 4.79
C ILE A 112 4.32 4.61 6.23
N PHE A 113 4.25 3.56 7.03
CA PHE A 113 4.77 3.56 8.40
C PHE A 113 6.30 3.58 8.47
N PHE A 114 6.98 3.35 7.35
CA PHE A 114 8.45 3.37 7.21
C PHE A 114 8.97 4.61 6.47
N TRP A 115 8.09 5.49 5.97
CA TRP A 115 8.50 6.69 5.25
C TRP A 115 9.01 7.76 6.25
N GLU A 116 10.25 8.18 6.07
CA GLU A 116 10.92 9.13 6.96
C GLU A 116 10.38 10.56 6.78
N ASP A 117 10.27 11.01 5.52
CA ASP A 117 9.74 12.33 5.15
C ASP A 117 8.35 12.17 4.52
N LEU A 118 7.34 12.02 5.37
CA LEU A 118 5.97 11.80 4.93
C LEU A 118 5.37 12.99 4.15
N PRO A 119 5.57 14.26 4.56
CA PRO A 119 5.09 15.40 3.77
C PRO A 119 5.64 15.42 2.35
N ARG A 120 6.95 15.21 2.18
CA ARG A 120 7.59 15.18 0.86
C ARG A 120 7.10 14.01 0.01
N ALA A 121 6.93 12.84 0.61
CA ALA A 121 6.37 11.67 -0.06
C ALA A 121 4.95 11.96 -0.59
N LEU A 122 4.07 12.54 0.25
CA LEU A 122 2.70 12.90 -0.14
C LEU A 122 2.68 13.97 -1.23
N THR A 123 3.56 14.96 -1.18
CA THR A 123 3.71 15.98 -2.23
C THR A 123 4.11 15.33 -3.55
N ASP A 124 5.06 14.40 -3.55
CA ASP A 124 5.53 13.77 -4.78
C ASP A 124 4.51 12.78 -5.35
N ILE A 125 3.78 12.07 -4.48
CA ILE A 125 2.62 11.26 -4.89
C ILE A 125 1.56 12.15 -5.56
N HIS A 126 1.20 13.27 -4.95
CA HIS A 126 0.25 14.21 -5.55
C HIS A 126 0.74 14.77 -6.89
N ARG A 127 2.04 15.02 -7.03
CA ARG A 127 2.65 15.49 -8.29
C ARG A 127 2.39 14.51 -9.43
N VAL A 128 2.64 13.23 -9.21
CA VAL A 128 2.50 12.20 -10.26
C VAL A 128 1.05 11.84 -10.59
N LEU A 129 0.07 12.12 -9.70
CA LEU A 129 -1.34 11.89 -10.00
C LEU A 129 -1.80 12.74 -11.19
N THR A 130 -2.61 12.15 -12.07
CA THR A 130 -3.35 12.86 -13.12
C THR A 130 -4.39 13.80 -12.52
N PRO A 131 -4.89 14.82 -13.25
CA PRO A 131 -6.13 15.49 -12.85
C PRO A 131 -7.24 14.47 -12.67
N ASP A 132 -7.97 14.54 -11.55
CA ASP A 132 -8.94 13.53 -11.08
C ASP A 132 -8.36 12.18 -10.62
N GLY A 133 -7.04 12.00 -10.65
CA GLY A 133 -6.36 10.81 -10.12
C GLY A 133 -6.51 10.66 -8.61
N TRP A 134 -6.44 9.42 -8.13
CA TRP A 134 -6.63 9.06 -6.73
C TRP A 134 -5.39 8.49 -6.09
N ALA A 135 -5.20 8.78 -4.80
CA ALA A 135 -4.30 8.02 -3.95
C ALA A 135 -5.05 7.38 -2.76
N TYR A 136 -4.77 6.10 -2.50
CA TYR A 136 -5.30 5.32 -1.39
C TYR A 136 -4.14 4.69 -0.62
N ILE A 137 -3.70 5.34 0.45
CA ILE A 137 -2.40 5.08 1.08
C ILE A 137 -2.57 4.91 2.58
N GLY A 138 -2.10 3.79 3.13
CA GLY A 138 -2.24 3.58 4.56
C GLY A 138 -1.95 2.16 5.01
N GLY A 139 -2.81 1.64 5.88
CA GLY A 139 -2.73 0.27 6.39
C GLY A 139 -4.06 -0.23 6.91
N GLY A 140 -4.22 -1.53 6.81
CA GLY A 140 -5.42 -2.24 7.24
C GLY A 140 -5.38 -3.68 6.78
N PHE A 141 -6.38 -4.43 7.20
CA PHE A 141 -6.52 -5.85 6.84
C PHE A 141 -7.87 -6.14 6.17
N GLY A 142 -8.64 -5.08 5.88
CA GLY A 142 -9.88 -5.12 5.11
C GLY A 142 -11.12 -5.53 5.92
N SER A 143 -10.95 -6.19 7.08
CA SER A 143 -12.03 -6.39 8.05
C SER A 143 -11.48 -6.70 9.44
N LYS A 144 -12.29 -6.46 10.47
CA LYS A 144 -11.97 -6.79 11.85
C LYS A 144 -11.73 -8.29 12.03
N ALA A 145 -12.57 -9.11 11.42
CA ALA A 145 -12.46 -10.58 11.51
C ALA A 145 -11.14 -11.09 10.93
N ILE A 146 -10.71 -10.57 9.78
CA ILE A 146 -9.41 -10.94 9.17
C ILE A 146 -8.27 -10.40 10.04
N THR A 147 -8.37 -9.18 10.56
CA THR A 147 -7.37 -8.61 11.49
C THR A 147 -7.15 -9.52 12.69
N GLU A 148 -8.22 -9.95 13.35
CA GLU A 148 -8.17 -10.84 14.53
C GLU A 148 -7.55 -12.20 14.18
N SER A 149 -7.92 -12.78 13.03
CA SER A 149 -7.36 -14.04 12.54
C SER A 149 -5.86 -13.94 12.29
N ILE A 150 -5.41 -12.87 11.61
CA ILE A 150 -3.99 -12.62 11.34
C ILE A 150 -3.21 -12.39 12.62
N VAL A 151 -3.72 -11.58 13.55
CA VAL A 151 -3.08 -11.33 14.85
C VAL A 151 -2.92 -12.64 15.63
N SER A 152 -3.95 -13.50 15.62
CA SER A 152 -3.89 -14.82 16.27
C SER A 152 -2.82 -15.72 15.64
N GLU A 153 -2.78 -15.79 14.30
CA GLU A 153 -1.80 -16.60 13.58
C GLU A 153 -0.36 -16.09 13.78
N MET A 154 -0.17 -14.78 13.74
CA MET A 154 1.14 -14.17 13.99
C MET A 154 1.61 -14.40 15.43
N LYS A 155 0.70 -14.38 16.41
CA LYS A 155 1.03 -14.71 17.81
C LYS A 155 1.54 -16.15 17.92
N LYS A 156 0.89 -17.12 17.26
CA LYS A 156 1.34 -18.53 17.24
C LYS A 156 2.74 -18.64 16.61
N ARG A 157 2.97 -18.01 15.47
CA ARG A 157 4.27 -18.02 14.76
C ARG A 157 5.40 -17.37 15.56
N ASN A 158 5.08 -16.37 16.37
CA ASN A 158 6.01 -15.64 17.23
C ASN A 158 6.05 -16.19 18.66
N GLN A 159 5.81 -17.49 18.86
CA GLN A 159 5.92 -18.19 20.15
C GLN A 159 5.09 -17.55 21.28
N GLY A 160 3.92 -17.00 20.94
CA GLY A 160 3.01 -16.38 21.89
C GLY A 160 3.22 -14.86 22.10
N SER A 161 4.19 -14.25 21.43
CA SER A 161 4.45 -12.82 21.53
C SER A 161 3.29 -11.97 20.97
N ASP A 162 2.92 -10.91 21.66
CA ASP A 162 1.93 -9.91 21.22
C ASP A 162 2.55 -8.75 20.42
N GLU A 163 3.84 -8.80 20.09
CA GLU A 163 4.55 -7.73 19.39
C GLU A 163 3.87 -7.33 18.07
N PHE A 164 3.35 -8.27 17.30
CA PHE A 164 2.62 -7.98 16.06
C PHE A 164 1.32 -7.23 16.33
N ARG A 165 0.54 -7.64 17.34
CA ARG A 165 -0.68 -6.94 17.79
C ARG A 165 -0.38 -5.51 18.20
N ASP A 166 0.67 -5.31 19.00
CA ASP A 166 1.05 -3.99 19.48
C ASP A 166 1.52 -3.09 18.32
N ARG A 167 2.22 -3.65 17.34
CA ARG A 167 2.59 -2.93 16.12
C ARG A 167 1.36 -2.52 15.29
N VAL A 168 0.38 -3.43 15.12
CA VAL A 168 -0.89 -3.10 14.44
C VAL A 168 -1.60 -1.96 15.17
N ARG A 169 -1.68 -2.03 16.49
CA ARG A 169 -2.31 -1.02 17.33
C ARG A 169 -1.64 0.35 17.20
N ARG A 170 -0.29 0.41 17.21
CA ARG A 170 0.46 1.65 16.98
C ARG A 170 0.25 2.21 15.58
N ASN A 171 0.39 1.35 14.57
CA ASN A 171 0.30 1.76 13.16
C ASN A 171 -1.10 2.25 12.76
N LEU A 172 -2.15 1.63 13.30
CA LEU A 172 -3.53 1.98 12.98
C LEU A 172 -4.19 2.84 14.07
N GLY A 173 -3.43 3.29 15.07
CA GLY A 173 -3.93 4.03 16.20
C GLY A 173 -3.95 5.56 15.99
N PRO A 174 -4.44 6.29 17.03
CA PRO A 174 -4.59 7.74 17.00
C PRO A 174 -3.29 8.50 16.69
N GLU A 175 -2.14 8.05 17.20
CA GLU A 175 -0.84 8.68 16.94
C GLU A 175 -0.46 8.67 15.46
N SER A 176 -0.72 7.57 14.77
CA SER A 176 -0.50 7.50 13.32
C SER A 176 -1.47 8.40 12.55
N ARG A 177 -2.71 8.50 13.00
CA ARG A 177 -3.69 9.41 12.43
C ARG A 177 -3.25 10.86 12.57
N GLU A 178 -2.84 11.29 13.76
CA GLU A 178 -2.34 12.66 14.00
C GLU A 178 -1.08 12.97 13.16
N ARG A 179 -0.16 12.00 13.04
CA ARG A 179 0.99 12.09 12.13
C ARG A 179 0.56 12.31 10.69
N PHE A 180 -0.47 11.60 10.22
CA PHE A 180 -0.99 11.75 8.86
C PHE A 180 -1.65 13.11 8.64
N GLU A 181 -2.46 13.57 9.59
CA GLU A 181 -3.09 14.91 9.57
C GLU A 181 -2.04 16.01 9.49
N THR A 182 -1.00 15.92 10.31
CA THR A 182 0.12 16.86 10.32
C THR A 182 0.87 16.86 8.99
N ALA A 183 1.14 15.67 8.44
CA ALA A 183 1.86 15.54 7.16
C ALA A 183 1.06 16.10 5.98
N LEU A 184 -0.24 15.86 5.92
CA LEU A 184 -1.14 16.42 4.90
C LEU A 184 -1.16 17.95 4.94
N LYS A 185 -1.29 18.52 6.14
CA LYS A 185 -1.24 19.97 6.34
C LYS A 185 0.10 20.56 5.89
N THR A 186 1.22 19.92 6.27
CA THR A 186 2.57 20.35 5.88
C THR A 186 2.79 20.26 4.37
N ALA A 187 2.20 19.25 3.71
CA ALA A 187 2.24 19.09 2.27
C ALA A 187 1.28 20.03 1.51
N GLY A 188 0.43 20.81 2.18
CA GLY A 188 -0.57 21.66 1.55
C GLY A 188 -1.70 20.90 0.86
N LEU A 189 -2.00 19.68 1.32
CA LEU A 189 -3.03 18.80 0.74
C LEU A 189 -4.35 18.89 1.51
N ASP A 190 -4.91 20.08 1.63
CA ASP A 190 -6.08 20.39 2.45
C ASP A 190 -7.38 19.67 2.00
N ARG A 191 -7.42 19.19 0.76
CA ARG A 191 -8.56 18.43 0.21
C ARG A 191 -8.47 16.94 0.46
N ALA A 192 -7.34 16.44 0.97
CA ALA A 192 -7.20 15.05 1.35
C ALA A 192 -8.06 14.72 2.58
N SER A 193 -8.50 13.48 2.67
CA SER A 193 -9.24 12.97 3.82
C SER A 193 -8.55 11.76 4.45
N ILE A 194 -8.91 11.47 5.69
CA ILE A 194 -8.43 10.27 6.39
C ILE A 194 -9.63 9.40 6.74
N LEU A 195 -9.62 8.17 6.21
CA LEU A 195 -10.52 7.11 6.64
C LEU A 195 -9.87 6.38 7.81
N HIS A 196 -10.62 6.23 8.90
CA HIS A 196 -10.11 5.52 10.08
C HIS A 196 -11.28 4.82 10.79
N ASP A 197 -11.32 3.49 10.67
CA ASP A 197 -12.19 2.65 11.46
C ASP A 197 -11.61 1.23 11.65
N GLU A 198 -12.25 0.43 12.53
CA GLU A 198 -11.78 -0.90 12.89
C GLU A 198 -11.93 -1.92 11.75
N GLU A 199 -12.84 -1.72 10.80
CA GLU A 199 -13.08 -2.62 9.69
C GLU A 199 -12.08 -2.39 8.57
N ILE A 200 -11.91 -1.14 8.13
CA ILE A 200 -11.10 -0.83 6.95
C ILE A 200 -9.65 -0.47 7.28
N GLY A 201 -9.36 0.00 8.50
CA GLY A 201 -8.02 0.45 8.91
C GLY A 201 -7.85 1.96 8.89
N LEU A 202 -6.63 2.43 8.61
CA LEU A 202 -6.24 3.84 8.60
C LEU A 202 -5.63 4.21 7.25
N TRP A 203 -6.31 5.09 6.51
CA TRP A 203 -5.96 5.43 5.13
C TRP A 203 -6.00 6.92 4.87
N ILE A 204 -5.02 7.44 4.15
CA ILE A 204 -5.03 8.76 3.51
C ILE A 204 -5.64 8.61 2.13
N ILE A 205 -6.61 9.45 1.83
CA ILE A 205 -7.28 9.53 0.53
C ILE A 205 -6.97 10.89 -0.08
N ILE A 206 -6.39 10.89 -1.26
CA ILE A 206 -6.13 12.10 -2.04
C ILE A 206 -6.88 11.98 -3.37
N ARG A 207 -7.56 13.03 -3.78
CA ARG A 207 -8.07 13.23 -5.14
C ARG A 207 -7.48 14.53 -5.67
N LYS A 208 -6.81 14.47 -6.81
CA LYS A 208 -6.19 15.64 -7.44
C LYS A 208 -7.14 16.43 -8.31
#